data_d8782d889a7ea5b3037b33d263308407
#
_entry.id   d8782d889a7ea5b3037b33d263308407
#
_cell.length_a   1.000
_cell.length_b   1.000
_cell.length_c   1.000
_cell.angle_alpha   90.00
_cell.angle_beta   90.00
_cell.angle_gamma   90.00
#
_symmetry.space_group_name_H-M   'P 1'
#
loop_
_entity.id
_entity.type
_entity.pdbx_description
1 polymer ?
#
loop_
_entity_poly.entity_id
_entity_poly.type
_entity_poly.pdbx_seq_one_letter_code
_entity_poly.pdbx_strand_id
1 'polypeptide(L)'
;MPRSTAEIAQRARETGRLGIDTEFMGEGRYQPLLCLAQIALDDGDGGTEVIVLDPLTEEYDPAPLAEILADPAIEIVLHAARQDVALLRRDWGSPVTNVFDTQVAAGFAGMRAQLGYEPLLKETLGVRLRKSASFTRWDDRPLTEEQLGYAREDVLHLLQVASVLQDRLTALGRLEWAREECRAFEAIDDKRDLDVVFGKLPRINSLEPAQRAVARELVEWREEAARTGDRPVSSVLHDAALIEIAKRRPASVDRLRQIRGLNDATLHRRGKQIVEAVARGRERDGIPVEGVRPSQPDAEDAPIIALGEALVRSRAMESELAYELIAARADLQRIVTSVREGEPEPEVRTLQGWRREVVGEELLELLSGRRTLRVGPDHRVEISSSE
;
A
#
# COMPACT_ATOMS: atom_id res chain seq x y z
N MET A 1 -17.55 8.24 -31.70
CA MET A 1 -16.24 7.56 -31.75
C MET A 1 -15.64 7.66 -30.34
N PRO A 2 -14.90 6.66 -29.85
CA PRO A 2 -14.23 6.79 -28.58
C PRO A 2 -13.28 8.03 -28.66
N ARG A 3 -13.19 8.80 -27.55
CA ARG A 3 -12.28 9.93 -27.48
C ARG A 3 -10.83 9.47 -27.57
N SER A 4 -9.98 10.24 -28.24
CA SER A 4 -8.54 10.02 -28.16
C SER A 4 -7.99 10.39 -26.76
N THR A 5 -6.86 9.83 -26.39
CA THR A 5 -6.19 10.15 -25.10
C THR A 5 -5.85 11.64 -24.99
N ALA A 6 -5.56 12.30 -26.11
CA ALA A 6 -5.35 13.75 -26.17
C ALA A 6 -6.62 14.54 -25.83
N GLU A 7 -7.79 14.12 -26.33
CA GLU A 7 -9.09 14.75 -25.99
C GLU A 7 -9.45 14.52 -24.52
N ILE A 8 -9.17 13.34 -23.97
CA ILE A 8 -9.34 13.03 -22.55
C ILE A 8 -8.46 13.98 -21.72
N ALA A 9 -7.17 14.08 -22.06
CA ALA A 9 -6.22 14.93 -21.37
C ALA A 9 -6.62 16.42 -21.43
N GLN A 10 -7.08 16.89 -22.58
CA GLN A 10 -7.58 18.26 -22.72
C GLN A 10 -8.77 18.50 -21.79
N ARG A 11 -9.75 17.59 -21.76
CA ARG A 11 -10.94 17.72 -20.92
C ARG A 11 -10.58 17.71 -19.42
N ALA A 12 -9.65 16.84 -19.00
CA ALA A 12 -9.15 16.84 -17.64
C ALA A 12 -8.48 18.16 -17.24
N ARG A 13 -7.74 18.81 -18.15
CA ARG A 13 -7.17 20.15 -17.91
C ARG A 13 -8.26 21.23 -17.79
N GLU A 14 -9.31 21.15 -18.59
CA GLU A 14 -10.43 22.11 -18.55
C GLU A 14 -11.23 22.01 -17.23
N THR A 15 -11.42 20.81 -16.72
CA THR A 15 -12.20 20.55 -15.49
C THR A 15 -11.35 20.53 -14.22
N GLY A 16 -10.01 20.43 -14.35
CA GLY A 16 -9.07 20.33 -13.23
C GLY A 16 -9.09 19.00 -12.49
N ARG A 17 -9.80 17.97 -13.01
CA ARG A 17 -9.91 16.66 -12.35
C ARG A 17 -10.22 15.52 -13.32
N LEU A 18 -9.86 14.31 -12.87
CA LEU A 18 -10.09 13.06 -13.60
C LEU A 18 -10.30 11.94 -12.59
N GLY A 19 -11.34 11.11 -12.80
CA GLY A 19 -11.50 9.85 -12.08
C GLY A 19 -10.86 8.72 -12.86
N ILE A 20 -10.19 7.80 -12.17
CA ILE A 20 -9.57 6.63 -12.82
C ILE A 20 -9.66 5.40 -11.93
N ASP A 21 -9.85 4.24 -12.57
CA ASP A 21 -9.78 2.92 -11.97
C ASP A 21 -9.09 1.96 -12.94
N THR A 22 -8.59 0.82 -12.48
CA THR A 22 -7.90 -0.14 -13.33
C THR A 22 -8.33 -1.56 -13.06
N GLU A 23 -8.38 -2.38 -14.14
CA GLU A 23 -8.49 -3.82 -14.03
C GLU A 23 -7.20 -4.50 -14.46
N PHE A 24 -6.74 -5.46 -13.69
CA PHE A 24 -5.46 -6.10 -13.92
C PHE A 24 -5.43 -7.59 -13.54
N MET A 25 -4.47 -8.31 -14.11
CA MET A 25 -4.22 -9.73 -13.81
C MET A 25 -2.84 -9.90 -13.19
N GLY A 26 -2.81 -10.22 -11.88
CA GLY A 26 -1.57 -10.50 -11.14
C GLY A 26 -1.32 -12.00 -10.93
N GLU A 27 -2.33 -12.86 -11.12
CA GLU A 27 -2.19 -14.28 -10.87
C GLU A 27 -1.24 -14.94 -11.87
N GLY A 28 -0.27 -15.68 -11.34
CA GLY A 28 0.71 -16.39 -12.17
C GLY A 28 1.81 -15.52 -12.76
N ARG A 29 1.85 -14.21 -12.52
CA ARG A 29 2.80 -13.25 -13.07
C ARG A 29 3.81 -12.74 -12.05
N TYR A 30 4.90 -12.19 -12.56
CA TYR A 30 5.87 -11.44 -11.71
C TYR A 30 5.34 -10.06 -11.34
N GLN A 31 4.79 -9.37 -12.32
CA GLN A 31 4.09 -8.09 -12.16
C GLN A 31 2.67 -8.18 -12.71
N PRO A 32 1.69 -7.46 -12.13
CA PRO A 32 0.35 -7.42 -12.66
C PRO A 32 0.32 -6.87 -14.09
N LEU A 33 -0.51 -7.44 -14.94
CA LEU A 33 -0.77 -6.97 -16.30
C LEU A 33 -1.95 -6.01 -16.26
N LEU A 34 -1.78 -4.77 -16.73
CA LEU A 34 -2.89 -3.83 -16.95
C LEU A 34 -3.78 -4.37 -18.07
N CYS A 35 -5.04 -4.58 -17.78
CA CYS A 35 -6.02 -5.12 -18.72
C CYS A 35 -7.04 -4.09 -19.19
N LEU A 36 -7.45 -3.17 -18.30
CA LEU A 36 -8.32 -2.04 -18.62
C LEU A 36 -7.93 -0.84 -17.77
N ALA A 37 -8.16 0.37 -18.29
CA ALA A 37 -8.21 1.60 -17.53
C ALA A 37 -9.55 2.29 -17.81
N GLN A 38 -10.30 2.57 -16.74
CA GLN A 38 -11.57 3.28 -16.79
C GLN A 38 -11.34 4.74 -16.39
N ILE A 39 -11.85 5.66 -17.20
CA ILE A 39 -11.67 7.09 -16.97
C ILE A 39 -13.04 7.76 -16.85
N ALA A 40 -13.22 8.53 -15.79
CA ALA A 40 -14.38 9.39 -15.57
C ALA A 40 -13.99 10.85 -15.77
N LEU A 41 -14.75 11.56 -16.58
CA LEU A 41 -14.64 12.99 -16.81
C LEU A 41 -15.97 13.67 -16.52
N ASP A 42 -15.93 14.91 -16.06
CA ASP A 42 -17.12 15.76 -15.99
C ASP A 42 -17.60 16.07 -17.42
N ASP A 43 -18.87 15.79 -17.72
CA ASP A 43 -19.45 16.01 -19.05
C ASP A 43 -19.81 17.48 -19.35
N GLY A 44 -19.75 18.35 -18.31
CA GLY A 44 -20.05 19.76 -18.38
C GLY A 44 -21.54 20.11 -18.11
N ASP A 45 -22.41 19.12 -18.05
CA ASP A 45 -23.84 19.26 -17.75
C ASP A 45 -24.20 18.74 -16.34
N GLY A 46 -23.17 18.43 -15.54
CA GLY A 46 -23.29 17.88 -14.18
C GLY A 46 -23.38 16.35 -14.12
N GLY A 47 -23.11 15.67 -15.23
CA GLY A 47 -22.98 14.24 -15.34
C GLY A 47 -21.53 13.77 -15.45
N THR A 48 -21.36 12.48 -15.72
CA THR A 48 -20.05 11.84 -15.89
C THR A 48 -19.98 11.11 -17.22
N GLU A 49 -19.00 11.47 -18.05
CA GLU A 49 -18.61 10.70 -19.21
C GLU A 49 -17.62 9.60 -18.78
N VAL A 50 -17.90 8.35 -19.15
CA VAL A 50 -17.02 7.22 -18.83
C VAL A 50 -16.40 6.67 -20.11
N ILE A 51 -15.07 6.57 -20.11
CA ILE A 51 -14.26 6.02 -21.20
C ILE A 51 -13.53 4.80 -20.67
N VAL A 52 -13.56 3.70 -21.42
CA VAL A 52 -12.82 2.47 -21.12
C VAL A 52 -11.72 2.32 -22.17
N LEU A 53 -10.47 2.24 -21.71
CA LEU A 53 -9.30 1.98 -22.54
C LEU A 53 -8.88 0.52 -22.39
N ASP A 54 -8.64 -0.15 -23.49
CA ASP A 54 -8.24 -1.57 -23.55
C ASP A 54 -6.81 -1.70 -24.11
N PRO A 55 -5.77 -1.69 -23.23
CA PRO A 55 -4.38 -1.77 -23.67
C PRO A 55 -4.00 -3.10 -24.34
N LEU A 56 -4.88 -4.12 -24.27
CA LEU A 56 -4.59 -5.43 -24.85
C LEU A 56 -5.06 -5.58 -26.30
N THR A 57 -6.00 -4.76 -26.74
CA THR A 57 -6.60 -4.88 -28.09
C THR A 57 -6.59 -3.58 -28.89
N GLU A 58 -6.43 -2.44 -28.22
CA GLU A 58 -6.45 -1.13 -28.87
C GLU A 58 -5.08 -0.47 -28.80
N GLU A 59 -4.60 0.07 -29.92
CA GLU A 59 -3.45 0.94 -29.91
C GLU A 59 -3.90 2.33 -29.47
N TYR A 60 -3.38 2.79 -28.33
CA TYR A 60 -3.56 4.16 -27.88
C TYR A 60 -2.22 4.74 -27.42
N ASP A 61 -2.06 6.06 -27.53
CA ASP A 61 -0.89 6.75 -27.01
C ASP A 61 -1.13 7.08 -25.52
N PRO A 62 -0.41 6.50 -24.57
CA PRO A 62 -0.57 6.83 -23.14
C PRO A 62 0.05 8.18 -22.75
N ALA A 63 0.89 8.81 -23.58
CA ALA A 63 1.65 10.00 -23.21
C ALA A 63 0.78 11.17 -22.75
N PRO A 64 -0.36 11.53 -23.40
CA PRO A 64 -1.22 12.59 -22.92
C PRO A 64 -1.81 12.31 -21.53
N LEU A 65 -2.11 11.03 -21.21
CA LEU A 65 -2.63 10.63 -19.91
C LEU A 65 -1.51 10.62 -18.84
N ALA A 66 -0.32 10.18 -19.22
CA ALA A 66 0.88 10.26 -18.38
C ALA A 66 1.19 11.70 -17.94
N GLU A 67 1.06 12.68 -18.88
CA GLU A 67 1.20 14.11 -18.56
C GLU A 67 0.16 14.58 -17.55
N ILE A 68 -1.11 14.17 -17.68
CA ILE A 68 -2.18 14.52 -16.75
C ILE A 68 -1.92 13.94 -15.36
N LEU A 69 -1.49 12.69 -15.27
CA LEU A 69 -1.18 12.06 -13.98
C LEU A 69 -0.02 12.74 -13.26
N ALA A 70 0.91 13.33 -14.01
CA ALA A 70 2.07 14.07 -13.48
C ALA A 70 1.77 15.53 -13.14
N ASP A 71 0.64 16.07 -13.58
CA ASP A 71 0.30 17.49 -13.39
C ASP A 71 -0.32 17.72 -12.01
N PRO A 72 0.35 18.43 -11.09
CA PRO A 72 -0.19 18.70 -9.76
C PRO A 72 -1.42 19.62 -9.75
N ALA A 73 -1.73 20.26 -10.88
CA ALA A 73 -2.95 21.07 -11.02
C ALA A 73 -4.19 20.23 -11.28
N ILE A 74 -4.03 18.96 -11.67
CA ILE A 74 -5.12 18.04 -11.96
C ILE A 74 -5.33 17.08 -10.80
N GLU A 75 -6.51 17.09 -10.20
CA GLU A 75 -6.87 16.15 -9.14
C GLU A 75 -7.18 14.77 -9.73
N ILE A 76 -6.43 13.75 -9.30
CA ILE A 76 -6.61 12.37 -9.73
C ILE A 76 -7.42 11.63 -8.66
N VAL A 77 -8.69 11.36 -8.97
CA VAL A 77 -9.63 10.71 -8.06
C VAL A 77 -9.61 9.20 -8.26
N LEU A 78 -9.39 8.46 -7.17
CA LEU A 78 -9.40 7.00 -7.17
C LEU A 78 -10.17 6.48 -5.94
N HIS A 79 -10.36 5.15 -5.89
CA HIS A 79 -10.84 4.45 -4.71
C HIS A 79 -9.92 3.30 -4.35
N ALA A 80 -9.33 3.29 -3.15
CA ALA A 80 -8.31 2.32 -2.72
C ALA A 80 -7.05 2.30 -3.61
N ALA A 81 -6.57 3.45 -3.98
CA ALA A 81 -5.64 3.83 -5.06
C ALA A 81 -4.29 3.10 -5.11
N ARG A 82 -3.90 2.36 -4.06
CA ARG A 82 -2.53 1.85 -3.90
C ARG A 82 -2.02 1.02 -5.08
N GLN A 83 -2.84 0.12 -5.58
CA GLN A 83 -2.44 -0.78 -6.66
C GLN A 83 -2.50 -0.07 -8.02
N ASP A 84 -3.54 0.74 -8.23
CA ASP A 84 -3.74 1.50 -9.46
C ASP A 84 -2.61 2.49 -9.71
N VAL A 85 -2.23 3.25 -8.69
CA VAL A 85 -1.10 4.20 -8.78
C VAL A 85 0.20 3.48 -9.16
N ALA A 86 0.52 2.36 -8.52
CA ALA A 86 1.71 1.58 -8.84
C ALA A 86 1.71 1.06 -10.28
N LEU A 87 0.55 0.56 -10.72
CA LEU A 87 0.33 0.01 -12.05
C LEU A 87 0.44 1.09 -13.14
N LEU A 88 -0.28 2.20 -12.97
CA LEU A 88 -0.27 3.33 -13.90
C LEU A 88 1.13 3.96 -14.03
N ARG A 89 1.84 4.15 -12.92
CA ARG A 89 3.22 4.64 -12.92
C ARG A 89 4.14 3.77 -13.75
N ARG A 90 4.03 2.44 -13.62
CA ARG A 90 4.84 1.49 -14.38
C ARG A 90 4.47 1.50 -15.86
N ASP A 91 3.18 1.34 -16.18
CA ASP A 91 2.75 1.07 -17.54
C ASP A 91 2.69 2.34 -18.41
N TRP A 92 2.40 3.49 -17.80
CA TRP A 92 2.43 4.78 -18.50
C TRP A 92 3.72 5.57 -18.28
N GLY A 93 4.64 5.07 -17.43
CA GLY A 93 5.98 5.64 -17.26
C GLY A 93 6.02 7.03 -16.63
N SER A 94 4.99 7.39 -15.83
CA SER A 94 4.82 8.73 -15.28
C SER A 94 4.54 8.69 -13.78
N PRO A 95 4.99 9.69 -12.98
CA PRO A 95 4.49 9.85 -11.62
C PRO A 95 2.97 10.08 -11.62
N VAL A 96 2.33 9.77 -10.51
CA VAL A 96 0.94 10.16 -10.24
C VAL A 96 0.97 11.13 -9.08
N THR A 97 0.41 12.32 -9.28
CA THR A 97 0.42 13.41 -8.31
C THR A 97 -1.00 13.88 -8.00
N ASN A 98 -1.17 14.67 -6.95
CA ASN A 98 -2.46 15.23 -6.53
C ASN A 98 -3.57 14.17 -6.45
N VAL A 99 -3.24 13.05 -5.79
CA VAL A 99 -4.17 11.92 -5.60
C VAL A 99 -5.21 12.27 -4.54
N PHE A 100 -6.49 12.05 -4.86
CA PHE A 100 -7.59 12.05 -3.90
C PHE A 100 -8.23 10.66 -3.85
N ASP A 101 -7.93 9.92 -2.79
CA ASP A 101 -8.47 8.57 -2.56
C ASP A 101 -9.78 8.65 -1.76
N THR A 102 -10.89 8.24 -2.38
CA THR A 102 -12.22 8.29 -1.75
C THR A 102 -12.38 7.30 -0.59
N GLN A 103 -11.59 6.22 -0.52
CA GLN A 103 -11.58 5.31 0.62
C GLN A 103 -10.91 5.97 1.85
N VAL A 104 -9.79 6.64 1.64
CA VAL A 104 -9.11 7.44 2.67
C VAL A 104 -10.03 8.56 3.14
N ALA A 105 -10.57 9.33 2.21
CA ALA A 105 -11.48 10.45 2.48
C ALA A 105 -12.70 10.01 3.31
N ALA A 106 -13.30 8.86 3.02
CA ALA A 106 -14.42 8.30 3.78
C ALA A 106 -14.05 8.06 5.25
N GLY A 107 -12.85 7.54 5.53
CA GLY A 107 -12.37 7.34 6.89
C GLY A 107 -12.27 8.64 7.69
N PHE A 108 -11.82 9.74 7.07
CA PHE A 108 -11.76 11.07 7.69
C PHE A 108 -13.12 11.76 7.78
N ALA A 109 -14.06 11.37 6.93
CA ALA A 109 -15.45 11.84 6.99
C ALA A 109 -16.30 11.15 8.07
N GLY A 110 -15.69 10.34 8.96
CA GLY A 110 -16.36 9.65 10.05
C GLY A 110 -17.05 8.34 9.63
N MET A 111 -16.70 7.80 8.47
CA MET A 111 -17.14 6.48 8.02
C MET A 111 -16.12 5.40 8.46
N ARG A 112 -16.46 4.13 8.24
CA ARG A 112 -15.51 3.04 8.53
C ARG A 112 -14.22 3.18 7.72
N ALA A 113 -13.08 2.96 8.35
CA ALA A 113 -11.81 2.82 7.65
C ALA A 113 -11.88 1.66 6.65
N GLN A 114 -11.24 1.83 5.50
CA GLN A 114 -11.21 0.83 4.42
C GLN A 114 -12.60 0.41 3.91
N LEU A 115 -13.54 1.37 3.87
CA LEU A 115 -14.87 1.15 3.29
C LEU A 115 -14.72 0.84 1.80
N GLY A 116 -15.36 -0.22 1.32
CA GLY A 116 -15.38 -0.54 -0.12
C GLY A 116 -16.27 0.42 -0.92
N TYR A 117 -16.09 0.44 -2.25
CA TYR A 117 -16.75 1.40 -3.12
C TYR A 117 -18.29 1.32 -3.09
N GLU A 118 -18.87 0.12 -3.22
CA GLU A 118 -20.33 -0.05 -3.17
C GLU A 118 -20.96 0.44 -1.84
N PRO A 119 -20.46 0.03 -0.65
CA PRO A 119 -20.93 0.61 0.61
C PRO A 119 -20.78 2.13 0.69
N LEU A 120 -19.67 2.69 0.15
CA LEU A 120 -19.44 4.12 0.11
C LEU A 120 -20.50 4.83 -0.73
N LEU A 121 -20.78 4.38 -1.94
CA LEU A 121 -21.82 4.94 -2.80
C LEU A 121 -23.20 4.87 -2.14
N LYS A 122 -23.51 3.75 -1.47
CA LYS A 122 -24.75 3.59 -0.77
C LYS A 122 -24.90 4.59 0.38
N GLU A 123 -23.86 4.83 1.16
CA GLU A 123 -23.90 5.75 2.31
C GLU A 123 -23.91 7.23 1.89
N THR A 124 -23.23 7.58 0.78
CA THR A 124 -23.08 8.97 0.33
C THR A 124 -24.16 9.40 -0.66
N LEU A 125 -24.44 8.57 -1.65
CA LEU A 125 -25.31 8.89 -2.79
C LEU A 125 -26.63 8.11 -2.81
N GLY A 126 -26.79 7.10 -1.93
CA GLY A 126 -27.94 6.19 -1.97
C GLY A 126 -27.94 5.22 -3.15
N VAL A 127 -26.84 5.17 -3.91
CA VAL A 127 -26.66 4.34 -5.10
C VAL A 127 -26.28 2.92 -4.70
N ARG A 128 -26.83 1.93 -5.40
CA ARG A 128 -26.43 0.52 -5.29
C ARG A 128 -25.91 0.06 -6.64
N LEU A 129 -24.70 -0.48 -6.65
CA LEU A 129 -24.14 -1.11 -7.86
C LEU A 129 -24.84 -2.44 -8.14
N ARG A 130 -24.80 -2.87 -9.40
CA ARG A 130 -25.25 -4.20 -9.77
C ARG A 130 -24.27 -5.23 -9.18
N LYS A 131 -24.78 -6.36 -8.69
CA LYS A 131 -23.92 -7.46 -8.26
C LYS A 131 -23.16 -7.98 -9.46
N SER A 132 -21.85 -7.80 -9.48
CA SER A 132 -20.99 -8.29 -10.54
C SER A 132 -20.29 -9.60 -10.14
N ALA A 133 -19.81 -10.33 -11.14
CA ALA A 133 -18.97 -11.50 -10.95
C ALA A 133 -17.60 -11.09 -10.43
N SER A 134 -17.30 -11.43 -9.18
CA SER A 134 -16.10 -11.02 -8.45
C SER A 134 -14.79 -11.71 -8.90
N PHE A 135 -14.81 -12.57 -9.91
CA PHE A 135 -13.62 -13.25 -10.45
C PHE A 135 -13.67 -13.26 -11.96
N THR A 136 -13.15 -12.23 -12.57
CA THR A 136 -13.15 -12.08 -14.01
C THR A 136 -11.75 -12.24 -14.56
N ARG A 137 -11.61 -13.01 -15.65
CA ARG A 137 -10.38 -13.08 -16.43
C ARG A 137 -10.32 -11.84 -17.32
N TRP A 138 -9.75 -10.77 -16.76
CA TRP A 138 -9.63 -9.50 -17.46
C TRP A 138 -8.66 -9.53 -18.63
N ASP A 139 -7.83 -10.56 -18.72
CA ASP A 139 -6.92 -10.81 -19.84
C ASP A 139 -7.56 -11.59 -21.00
N ASP A 140 -8.76 -12.15 -20.83
CA ASP A 140 -9.50 -12.83 -21.92
C ASP A 140 -10.16 -11.80 -22.84
N ARG A 141 -10.26 -12.13 -24.15
CA ARG A 141 -10.91 -11.32 -25.19
C ARG A 141 -11.78 -12.19 -26.10
N PRO A 142 -12.93 -11.67 -26.57
CA PRO A 142 -13.50 -10.34 -26.28
C PRO A 142 -14.07 -10.25 -24.86
N LEU A 143 -14.11 -9.02 -24.32
CA LEU A 143 -14.81 -8.76 -23.06
C LEU A 143 -16.32 -8.88 -23.25
N THR A 144 -17.02 -9.38 -22.23
CA THR A 144 -18.48 -9.45 -22.24
C THR A 144 -19.09 -8.08 -21.91
N GLU A 145 -20.35 -7.88 -22.32
CA GLU A 145 -21.11 -6.66 -21.93
C GLU A 145 -21.26 -6.51 -20.42
N GLU A 146 -21.29 -7.61 -19.67
CA GLU A 146 -21.33 -7.59 -18.20
C GLU A 146 -20.02 -7.05 -17.63
N GLN A 147 -18.85 -7.49 -18.15
CA GLN A 147 -17.53 -6.97 -17.77
C GLN A 147 -17.40 -5.49 -18.09
N LEU A 148 -17.78 -5.07 -19.31
CA LEU A 148 -17.75 -3.66 -19.71
C LEU A 148 -18.70 -2.80 -18.86
N GLY A 149 -19.87 -3.34 -18.52
CA GLY A 149 -20.84 -2.68 -17.64
C GLY A 149 -20.27 -2.47 -16.23
N TYR A 150 -19.64 -3.51 -15.68
CA TYR A 150 -18.98 -3.44 -14.38
C TYR A 150 -17.85 -2.40 -14.38
N ALA A 151 -16.92 -2.48 -15.33
CA ALA A 151 -15.82 -1.54 -15.45
C ALA A 151 -16.28 -0.07 -15.56
N ARG A 152 -17.41 0.19 -16.22
CA ARG A 152 -17.98 1.54 -16.26
C ARG A 152 -18.60 1.96 -14.92
N GLU A 153 -19.26 1.05 -14.21
CA GLU A 153 -19.87 1.34 -12.92
C GLU A 153 -18.84 1.72 -11.84
N ASP A 154 -17.60 1.20 -11.91
CA ASP A 154 -16.55 1.48 -10.93
C ASP A 154 -16.07 2.94 -10.95
N VAL A 155 -16.25 3.67 -12.04
CA VAL A 155 -15.88 5.08 -12.14
C VAL A 155 -17.07 6.04 -12.34
N LEU A 156 -18.24 5.53 -12.70
CA LEU A 156 -19.40 6.37 -13.07
C LEU A 156 -19.77 7.39 -12.00
N HIS A 157 -19.67 7.04 -10.73
CA HIS A 157 -20.01 7.89 -9.59
C HIS A 157 -18.78 8.42 -8.84
N LEU A 158 -17.56 8.13 -9.32
CA LEU A 158 -16.33 8.40 -8.59
C LEU A 158 -16.10 9.89 -8.34
N LEU A 159 -16.30 10.73 -9.35
CA LEU A 159 -16.16 12.19 -9.22
C LEU A 159 -17.24 12.78 -8.32
N GLN A 160 -18.45 12.27 -8.39
CA GLN A 160 -19.56 12.75 -7.57
C GLN A 160 -19.34 12.43 -6.08
N VAL A 161 -18.95 11.19 -5.77
CA VAL A 161 -18.67 10.81 -4.39
C VAL A 161 -17.47 11.56 -3.81
N ALA A 162 -16.44 11.82 -4.64
CA ALA A 162 -15.31 12.65 -4.23
C ALA A 162 -15.75 14.06 -3.84
N SER A 163 -16.63 14.71 -4.62
CA SER A 163 -17.16 16.05 -4.30
C SER A 163 -17.93 16.04 -2.99
N VAL A 164 -18.83 15.07 -2.76
CA VAL A 164 -19.59 14.95 -1.50
C VAL A 164 -18.65 14.76 -0.30
N LEU A 165 -17.60 13.94 -0.46
CA LEU A 165 -16.62 13.75 0.62
C LEU A 165 -15.79 15.01 0.88
N GLN A 166 -15.37 15.74 -0.15
CA GLN A 166 -14.63 17.00 -0.01
C GLN A 166 -15.45 18.06 0.73
N ASP A 167 -16.73 18.20 0.38
CA ASP A 167 -17.66 19.13 1.07
C ASP A 167 -17.79 18.76 2.54
N ARG A 168 -18.00 17.47 2.84
CA ARG A 168 -18.10 16.97 4.21
C ARG A 168 -16.80 17.16 4.99
N LEU A 169 -15.66 16.86 4.40
CA LEU A 169 -14.34 17.04 5.02
C LEU A 169 -14.03 18.52 5.25
N THR A 170 -14.43 19.40 4.35
CA THR A 170 -14.29 20.85 4.51
C THR A 170 -15.12 21.34 5.69
N ALA A 171 -16.38 20.90 5.81
CA ALA A 171 -17.23 21.23 6.94
C ALA A 171 -16.69 20.72 8.29
N LEU A 172 -15.97 19.57 8.28
CA LEU A 172 -15.31 19.00 9.46
C LEU A 172 -13.91 19.59 9.74
N GLY A 173 -13.36 20.43 8.85
CA GLY A 173 -11.99 20.94 8.95
C GLY A 173 -10.90 19.88 8.72
N ARG A 174 -11.21 18.79 8.01
CA ARG A 174 -10.33 17.61 7.85
C ARG A 174 -9.85 17.34 6.41
N LEU A 175 -10.19 18.22 5.48
CA LEU A 175 -9.82 18.02 4.07
C LEU A 175 -8.29 17.90 3.90
N GLU A 176 -7.52 18.75 4.58
CA GLU A 176 -6.06 18.71 4.50
C GLU A 176 -5.47 17.45 5.15
N TRP A 177 -6.10 16.91 6.19
CA TRP A 177 -5.67 15.60 6.77
C TRP A 177 -5.84 14.45 5.77
N ALA A 178 -6.98 14.43 5.07
CA ALA A 178 -7.22 13.43 4.03
C ALA A 178 -6.23 13.58 2.87
N ARG A 179 -5.95 14.81 2.43
CA ARG A 179 -4.95 15.08 1.40
C ARG A 179 -3.52 14.70 1.82
N GLU A 180 -3.15 15.00 3.07
CA GLU A 180 -1.86 14.59 3.63
C GLU A 180 -1.69 13.07 3.56
N GLU A 181 -2.72 12.32 3.93
CA GLU A 181 -2.70 10.86 3.87
C GLU A 181 -2.62 10.34 2.43
N CYS A 182 -3.32 10.98 1.49
CA CYS A 182 -3.27 10.63 0.07
C CYS A 182 -1.90 10.87 -0.57
N ARG A 183 -1.11 11.86 -0.11
CA ARG A 183 0.26 12.08 -0.61
C ARG A 183 1.17 10.86 -0.49
N ALA A 184 0.89 9.96 0.47
CA ALA A 184 1.62 8.71 0.59
C ALA A 184 1.49 7.80 -0.66
N PHE A 185 0.39 7.94 -1.42
CA PHE A 185 0.21 7.20 -2.67
C PHE A 185 1.10 7.71 -3.80
N GLU A 186 1.44 9.00 -3.80
CA GLU A 186 2.30 9.60 -4.81
C GLU A 186 3.73 9.04 -4.81
N ALA A 187 4.17 8.48 -3.68
CA ALA A 187 5.47 7.85 -3.53
C ALA A 187 5.46 6.34 -3.86
N ILE A 188 4.28 5.75 -4.12
CA ILE A 188 4.17 4.31 -4.37
C ILE A 188 4.82 3.94 -5.69
N ASP A 189 5.65 2.90 -5.64
CA ASP A 189 6.30 2.28 -6.78
C ASP A 189 6.08 0.75 -6.68
N ASP A 190 5.93 0.08 -7.82
CA ASP A 190 5.86 -1.38 -7.88
C ASP A 190 7.25 -2.03 -8.03
N LYS A 191 8.31 -1.23 -8.08
CA LYS A 191 9.68 -1.73 -8.07
C LYS A 191 9.95 -2.46 -6.77
N ARG A 192 10.39 -3.70 -6.92
CA ARG A 192 10.76 -4.52 -5.78
C ARG A 192 12.16 -4.12 -5.30
N ASP A 193 12.20 -3.37 -4.22
CA ASP A 193 13.47 -3.06 -3.54
C ASP A 193 14.05 -4.36 -2.96
N LEU A 194 15.22 -4.75 -3.48
CA LEU A 194 15.89 -5.99 -3.10
C LEU A 194 16.37 -5.98 -1.64
N ASP A 195 16.63 -4.82 -1.05
CA ASP A 195 16.99 -4.71 0.36
C ASP A 195 15.79 -4.95 1.25
N VAL A 196 14.65 -4.41 0.85
CA VAL A 196 13.37 -4.67 1.53
C VAL A 196 12.96 -6.15 1.40
N VAL A 197 13.09 -6.74 0.20
CA VAL A 197 12.79 -8.16 -0.03
C VAL A 197 13.71 -9.05 0.82
N PHE A 198 15.01 -8.74 0.83
CA PHE A 198 16.00 -9.46 1.64
C PHE A 198 15.71 -9.36 3.14
N GLY A 199 15.43 -8.15 3.63
CA GLY A 199 15.13 -7.90 5.04
C GLY A 199 13.84 -8.59 5.53
N LYS A 200 12.87 -8.82 4.65
CA LYS A 200 11.61 -9.51 4.95
C LYS A 200 11.69 -11.04 4.91
N LEU A 201 12.83 -11.62 4.48
CA LEU A 201 12.98 -13.08 4.49
C LEU A 201 12.83 -13.66 5.90
N PRO A 202 12.08 -14.75 6.08
CA PRO A 202 11.89 -15.34 7.40
C PRO A 202 13.22 -15.81 7.99
N ARG A 203 13.50 -15.43 9.23
CA ARG A 203 14.73 -15.80 9.97
C ARG A 203 16.04 -15.29 9.34
N ILE A 204 16.03 -14.32 8.44
CA ILE A 204 17.24 -13.76 7.82
C ILE A 204 18.25 -13.28 8.86
N ASN A 205 17.77 -12.67 9.95
CA ASN A 205 18.61 -12.15 11.04
C ASN A 205 19.19 -13.25 11.95
N SER A 206 18.79 -14.52 11.78
CA SER A 206 19.41 -15.66 12.47
C SER A 206 20.58 -16.28 11.69
N LEU A 207 20.83 -15.80 10.48
CA LEU A 207 21.93 -16.25 9.63
C LEU A 207 23.23 -15.51 9.99
N GLU A 208 24.34 -16.22 9.89
CA GLU A 208 25.68 -15.63 9.98
C GLU A 208 25.95 -14.67 8.81
N PRO A 209 26.85 -13.66 8.95
CA PRO A 209 27.16 -12.69 7.91
C PRO A 209 27.45 -13.31 6.54
N ALA A 210 28.25 -14.37 6.48
CA ALA A 210 28.57 -15.07 5.23
C ALA A 210 27.37 -15.83 4.63
N GLN A 211 26.42 -16.31 5.47
CA GLN A 211 25.19 -16.94 5.01
C GLN A 211 24.21 -15.88 4.48
N ARG A 212 24.18 -14.70 5.10
CA ARG A 212 23.38 -13.56 4.64
C ARG A 212 23.84 -13.07 3.27
N ALA A 213 25.16 -13.03 3.00
CA ALA A 213 25.69 -12.70 1.69
C ALA A 213 25.20 -13.68 0.61
N VAL A 214 25.20 -14.99 0.90
CA VAL A 214 24.63 -16.00 0.00
C VAL A 214 23.10 -15.83 -0.15
N ALA A 215 22.38 -15.54 0.92
CA ALA A 215 20.93 -15.27 0.84
C ALA A 215 20.61 -14.06 -0.04
N ARG A 216 21.41 -12.99 0.05
CA ARG A 216 21.29 -11.79 -0.78
C ARG A 216 21.45 -12.12 -2.26
N GLU A 217 22.48 -12.85 -2.62
CA GLU A 217 22.74 -13.27 -4.00
C GLU A 217 21.61 -14.16 -4.55
N LEU A 218 21.07 -15.04 -3.70
CA LEU A 218 19.93 -15.88 -4.07
C LEU A 218 18.65 -15.06 -4.27
N VAL A 219 18.44 -13.98 -3.52
CA VAL A 219 17.32 -13.04 -3.73
C VAL A 219 17.48 -12.37 -5.09
N GLU A 220 18.64 -11.80 -5.39
CA GLU A 220 18.91 -11.12 -6.66
C GLU A 220 18.68 -12.07 -7.85
N TRP A 221 19.24 -13.26 -7.78
CA TRP A 221 19.03 -14.29 -8.80
C TRP A 221 17.55 -14.69 -8.96
N ARG A 222 16.86 -14.88 -7.85
CA ARG A 222 15.44 -15.28 -7.85
C ARG A 222 14.53 -14.23 -8.45
N GLU A 223 14.72 -12.97 -8.09
CA GLU A 223 13.95 -11.85 -8.62
C GLU A 223 14.18 -11.70 -10.13
N GLU A 224 15.44 -11.80 -10.59
CA GLU A 224 15.75 -11.75 -12.01
C GLU A 224 15.16 -12.93 -12.80
N ALA A 225 15.24 -14.14 -12.25
CA ALA A 225 14.64 -15.33 -12.87
C ALA A 225 13.10 -15.28 -12.90
N ALA A 226 12.49 -14.67 -11.91
CA ALA A 226 11.04 -14.45 -11.84
C ALA A 226 10.61 -13.40 -12.88
N ARG A 227 11.31 -12.27 -12.93
CA ARG A 227 11.07 -11.18 -13.86
C ARG A 227 11.21 -11.63 -15.32
N THR A 228 12.32 -12.28 -15.65
CA THR A 228 12.59 -12.79 -17.01
C THR A 228 11.58 -13.85 -17.46
N GLY A 229 11.07 -14.65 -16.53
CA GLY A 229 10.09 -15.70 -16.82
C GLY A 229 8.63 -15.26 -16.66
N ASP A 230 8.38 -14.00 -16.33
CA ASP A 230 7.07 -13.45 -15.96
C ASP A 230 6.27 -14.43 -15.08
N ARG A 231 6.81 -14.71 -13.89
CA ARG A 231 6.17 -15.63 -12.95
C ARG A 231 6.43 -15.28 -11.50
N PRO A 232 5.55 -15.68 -10.57
CA PRO A 232 5.71 -15.38 -9.15
C PRO A 232 7.06 -15.88 -8.62
N VAL A 233 7.73 -15.08 -7.79
CA VAL A 233 9.03 -15.44 -7.19
C VAL A 233 8.97 -16.74 -6.40
N SER A 234 7.84 -17.04 -5.76
CA SER A 234 7.62 -18.29 -5.04
C SER A 234 7.64 -19.51 -5.95
N SER A 235 7.25 -19.37 -7.22
CA SER A 235 7.33 -20.45 -8.22
C SER A 235 8.76 -20.69 -8.71
N VAL A 236 9.67 -19.71 -8.51
CA VAL A 236 11.09 -19.84 -8.82
C VAL A 236 11.82 -20.53 -7.67
N LEU A 237 11.67 -20.01 -6.46
CA LEU A 237 12.25 -20.56 -5.24
C LEU A 237 11.50 -20.02 -4.01
N HIS A 238 10.96 -20.91 -3.18
CA HIS A 238 10.32 -20.53 -1.92
C HIS A 238 11.31 -19.99 -0.90
N ASP A 239 10.89 -19.03 -0.07
CA ASP A 239 11.72 -18.41 0.98
C ASP A 239 12.36 -19.43 1.92
N ALA A 240 11.61 -20.44 2.35
CA ALA A 240 12.12 -21.49 3.23
C ALA A 240 13.29 -22.27 2.60
N ALA A 241 13.18 -22.59 1.31
CA ALA A 241 14.24 -23.27 0.59
C ALA A 241 15.45 -22.35 0.37
N LEU A 242 15.22 -21.06 0.06
CA LEU A 242 16.27 -20.06 -0.09
C LEU A 242 17.10 -19.95 1.20
N ILE A 243 16.46 -19.83 2.35
CA ILE A 243 17.13 -19.75 3.66
C ILE A 243 17.94 -21.04 3.95
N GLU A 244 17.39 -22.21 3.67
CA GLU A 244 18.11 -23.47 3.88
C GLU A 244 19.32 -23.61 2.93
N ILE A 245 19.22 -23.15 1.69
CA ILE A 245 20.36 -23.09 0.74
C ILE A 245 21.42 -22.15 1.29
N ALA A 246 21.04 -20.96 1.75
CA ALA A 246 21.96 -19.98 2.31
C ALA A 246 22.70 -20.51 3.57
N LYS A 247 22.01 -21.25 4.43
CA LYS A 247 22.62 -21.91 5.60
C LYS A 247 23.65 -22.96 5.19
N ARG A 248 23.29 -23.85 4.27
CA ARG A 248 24.11 -25.01 3.91
C ARG A 248 25.18 -24.68 2.87
N ARG A 249 25.00 -23.63 2.08
CA ARG A 249 25.90 -23.16 1.03
C ARG A 249 26.40 -24.31 0.13
N PRO A 250 25.50 -25.06 -0.53
CA PRO A 250 25.88 -26.24 -1.32
C PRO A 250 26.78 -25.88 -2.50
N ALA A 251 27.81 -26.69 -2.74
CA ALA A 251 28.75 -26.50 -3.84
C ALA A 251 28.42 -27.31 -5.10
N SER A 252 27.35 -28.12 -5.06
CA SER A 252 26.95 -28.95 -6.19
C SER A 252 25.45 -29.20 -6.18
N VAL A 253 24.87 -29.54 -7.34
CA VAL A 253 23.46 -29.90 -7.50
C VAL A 253 23.10 -31.12 -6.65
N ASP A 254 24.00 -32.08 -6.46
CA ASP A 254 23.75 -33.25 -5.63
C ASP A 254 23.57 -32.89 -4.16
N ARG A 255 24.27 -31.87 -3.67
CA ARG A 255 24.07 -31.33 -2.32
C ARG A 255 22.79 -30.54 -2.21
N LEU A 256 22.30 -29.88 -3.28
CA LEU A 256 21.00 -29.25 -3.31
C LEU A 256 19.85 -30.24 -3.11
N ARG A 257 19.95 -31.46 -3.64
CA ARG A 257 18.94 -32.53 -3.48
C ARG A 257 18.65 -32.87 -2.03
N GLN A 258 19.61 -32.63 -1.14
CA GLN A 258 19.47 -32.89 0.29
C GLN A 258 18.72 -31.78 1.03
N ILE A 259 18.33 -30.71 0.35
CA ILE A 259 17.63 -29.57 0.94
C ILE A 259 16.13 -29.77 0.80
N ARG A 260 15.45 -29.78 1.94
CA ARG A 260 13.97 -29.92 1.99
C ARG A 260 13.30 -28.71 1.33
N GLY A 261 12.29 -28.99 0.52
CA GLY A 261 11.53 -27.95 -0.20
C GLY A 261 12.01 -27.67 -1.62
N LEU A 262 13.04 -28.36 -2.11
CA LEU A 262 13.43 -28.40 -3.52
C LEU A 262 12.92 -29.68 -4.15
N ASN A 263 12.13 -29.54 -5.22
CA ASN A 263 11.68 -30.69 -6.02
C ASN A 263 12.62 -30.94 -7.21
N ASP A 264 12.55 -32.15 -7.77
CA ASP A 264 13.41 -32.56 -8.90
C ASP A 264 13.23 -31.67 -10.13
N ALA A 265 12.03 -31.16 -10.38
CA ALA A 265 11.76 -30.27 -11.51
C ALA A 265 12.49 -28.92 -11.35
N THR A 266 12.57 -28.37 -10.13
CA THR A 266 13.33 -27.16 -9.82
C THR A 266 14.82 -27.41 -9.93
N LEU A 267 15.31 -28.53 -9.42
CA LEU A 267 16.72 -28.92 -9.51
C LEU A 267 17.16 -29.12 -10.95
N HIS A 268 16.36 -29.80 -11.75
CA HIS A 268 16.67 -30.03 -13.16
C HIS A 268 16.72 -28.71 -13.96
N ARG A 269 15.78 -27.82 -13.74
CA ARG A 269 15.68 -26.56 -14.49
C ARG A 269 16.66 -25.49 -14.02
N ARG A 270 16.94 -25.41 -12.71
CA ARG A 270 17.60 -24.26 -12.07
C ARG A 270 18.75 -24.63 -11.14
N GLY A 271 19.03 -25.92 -10.93
CA GLY A 271 20.03 -26.37 -9.97
C GLY A 271 21.43 -25.80 -10.21
N LYS A 272 21.86 -25.70 -11.48
CA LYS A 272 23.15 -25.09 -11.84
C LYS A 272 23.18 -23.60 -11.47
N GLN A 273 22.15 -22.84 -11.84
CA GLN A 273 22.04 -21.40 -11.55
C GLN A 273 22.02 -21.11 -10.05
N ILE A 274 21.34 -21.96 -9.27
CA ILE A 274 21.33 -21.85 -7.80
C ILE A 274 22.75 -22.06 -7.25
N VAL A 275 23.48 -23.08 -7.71
CA VAL A 275 24.86 -23.33 -7.28
C VAL A 275 25.79 -22.17 -7.65
N GLU A 276 25.62 -21.60 -8.82
CA GLU A 276 26.38 -20.42 -9.28
C GLU A 276 26.07 -19.20 -8.41
N ALA A 277 24.81 -18.95 -8.09
CA ALA A 277 24.41 -17.87 -7.15
C ALA A 277 25.02 -18.10 -5.76
N VAL A 278 25.02 -19.34 -5.26
CA VAL A 278 25.71 -19.69 -3.99
C VAL A 278 27.19 -19.41 -4.08
N ALA A 279 27.84 -19.74 -5.20
CA ALA A 279 29.28 -19.50 -5.39
C ALA A 279 29.58 -17.98 -5.35
N ARG A 280 28.84 -17.16 -6.09
CA ARG A 280 29.00 -15.69 -6.06
C ARG A 280 28.76 -15.13 -4.65
N GLY A 281 27.74 -15.62 -3.96
CA GLY A 281 27.45 -15.17 -2.58
C GLY A 281 28.54 -15.57 -1.57
N ARG A 282 29.34 -16.60 -1.83
CA ARG A 282 30.50 -16.97 -1.01
C ARG A 282 31.68 -16.02 -1.19
N GLU A 283 31.80 -15.39 -2.35
CA GLU A 283 32.87 -14.44 -2.70
C GLU A 283 32.55 -13.02 -2.21
N ARG A 284 31.28 -12.74 -1.84
CA ARG A 284 30.89 -11.44 -1.24
C ARG A 284 31.37 -11.33 0.19
N ASP A 285 31.61 -10.09 0.60
CA ASP A 285 31.78 -9.76 2.02
C ASP A 285 30.54 -10.15 2.82
N GLY A 286 30.76 -10.61 4.04
CA GLY A 286 29.67 -10.99 4.92
C GLY A 286 28.78 -9.79 5.25
N ILE A 287 27.46 -9.96 5.12
CA ILE A 287 26.48 -8.92 5.44
C ILE A 287 26.12 -9.00 6.93
N PRO A 288 26.54 -8.06 7.76
CA PRO A 288 26.18 -8.05 9.19
C PRO A 288 24.66 -7.82 9.35
N VAL A 289 24.13 -8.18 10.49
CA VAL A 289 22.79 -7.72 10.87
C VAL A 289 22.93 -6.23 11.19
N GLU A 290 22.45 -5.37 10.30
CA GLU A 290 22.44 -3.94 10.54
C GLU A 290 21.38 -3.56 11.56
N GLY A 291 21.73 -2.59 12.39
CA GLY A 291 20.84 -1.91 13.33
C GLY A 291 20.85 -2.52 14.72
N VAL A 292 20.87 -1.64 15.69
CA VAL A 292 20.33 -1.92 17.03
C VAL A 292 18.90 -2.39 16.77
N ARG A 293 18.59 -3.64 17.12
CA ARG A 293 17.18 -4.08 17.09
C ARG A 293 16.43 -3.03 17.91
N PRO A 294 15.36 -2.42 17.34
CA PRO A 294 14.54 -1.57 18.17
C PRO A 294 14.23 -2.36 19.44
N SER A 295 14.48 -1.75 20.58
CA SER A 295 14.19 -2.39 21.84
C SER A 295 12.79 -2.95 21.81
N GLN A 296 12.64 -4.20 22.18
CA GLN A 296 11.32 -4.82 22.22
C GLN A 296 10.65 -4.41 23.54
N PRO A 297 9.32 -4.19 23.50
CA PRO A 297 8.59 -3.96 24.72
C PRO A 297 8.84 -5.11 25.70
N ASP A 298 9.17 -4.78 26.94
CA ASP A 298 9.23 -5.75 28.02
C ASP A 298 7.87 -5.89 28.74
N ALA A 299 7.81 -6.72 29.77
CA ALA A 299 6.57 -6.93 30.50
C ALA A 299 6.09 -5.67 31.24
N GLU A 300 7.01 -4.76 31.61
CA GLU A 300 6.71 -3.54 32.33
C GLU A 300 6.13 -2.46 31.42
N ASP A 301 6.40 -2.51 30.10
CA ASP A 301 5.84 -1.60 29.11
C ASP A 301 4.34 -1.88 28.84
N ALA A 302 3.87 -3.10 29.03
CA ALA A 302 2.52 -3.50 28.66
C ALA A 302 1.41 -2.62 29.30
N PRO A 303 1.46 -2.28 30.61
CA PRO A 303 0.50 -1.37 31.24
C PRO A 303 0.57 0.06 30.66
N ILE A 304 1.76 0.53 30.33
CA ILE A 304 1.99 1.89 29.79
C ILE A 304 1.43 1.96 28.35
N ILE A 305 1.68 0.93 27.54
CA ILE A 305 1.09 0.79 26.20
C ILE A 305 -0.44 0.79 26.29
N ALA A 306 -1.02 0.07 27.27
CA ALA A 306 -2.47 0.04 27.45
C ALA A 306 -3.05 1.42 27.84
N LEU A 307 -2.35 2.22 28.65
CA LEU A 307 -2.72 3.62 28.91
C LEU A 307 -2.67 4.47 27.64
N GLY A 308 -1.62 4.34 26.85
CA GLY A 308 -1.53 4.99 25.53
C GLY A 308 -2.68 4.58 24.60
N GLU A 309 -3.01 3.29 24.53
CA GLU A 309 -4.16 2.80 23.77
C GLU A 309 -5.49 3.41 24.27
N ALA A 310 -5.68 3.58 25.58
CA ALA A 310 -6.88 4.19 26.15
C ALA A 310 -7.00 5.67 25.73
N LEU A 311 -5.90 6.42 25.77
CA LEU A 311 -5.85 7.80 25.29
C LEU A 311 -6.23 7.89 23.80
N VAL A 312 -5.58 7.10 22.95
CA VAL A 312 -5.85 7.08 21.49
C VAL A 312 -7.31 6.73 21.21
N ARG A 313 -7.88 5.75 21.91
CA ARG A 313 -9.29 5.37 21.76
C ARG A 313 -10.24 6.48 22.19
N SER A 314 -9.92 7.21 23.25
CA SER A 314 -10.73 8.35 23.67
C SER A 314 -10.76 9.45 22.59
N ARG A 315 -9.59 9.80 22.05
CA ARG A 315 -9.48 10.81 20.99
C ARG A 315 -10.11 10.34 19.67
N ALA A 316 -10.00 9.05 19.35
CA ALA A 316 -10.65 8.44 18.19
C ALA A 316 -12.18 8.57 18.27
N MET A 317 -12.78 8.29 19.46
CA MET A 317 -14.21 8.46 19.68
C MET A 317 -14.65 9.93 19.60
N GLU A 318 -13.92 10.84 20.23
CA GLU A 318 -14.22 12.27 20.23
C GLU A 318 -14.11 12.88 18.83
N SER A 319 -13.14 12.40 18.06
CA SER A 319 -12.92 12.84 16.67
C SER A 319 -13.76 12.07 15.65
N GLU A 320 -14.56 11.10 16.05
CA GLU A 320 -15.29 10.22 15.11
C GLU A 320 -14.37 9.63 14.02
N LEU A 321 -13.13 9.29 14.40
CA LEU A 321 -12.15 8.66 13.52
C LEU A 321 -11.91 7.20 13.94
N ALA A 322 -11.63 6.35 12.98
CA ALA A 322 -11.22 4.98 13.30
C ALA A 322 -9.83 4.99 13.99
N TYR A 323 -9.67 4.16 15.04
CA TYR A 323 -8.42 4.03 15.78
C TYR A 323 -7.21 3.77 14.86
N GLU A 324 -7.40 2.91 13.87
CA GLU A 324 -6.38 2.48 12.91
C GLU A 324 -5.86 3.61 12.01
N LEU A 325 -6.64 4.67 11.83
CA LEU A 325 -6.19 5.88 11.15
C LEU A 325 -5.23 6.68 12.02
N ILE A 326 -5.43 6.70 13.33
CA ILE A 326 -4.67 7.53 14.27
C ILE A 326 -3.38 6.83 14.69
N ALA A 327 -3.44 5.57 15.12
CA ALA A 327 -2.28 4.86 15.64
C ALA A 327 -2.28 3.38 15.28
N ALA A 328 -1.09 2.82 15.13
CA ALA A 328 -0.86 1.38 15.13
C ALA A 328 -0.29 0.96 16.50
N ARG A 329 -0.62 -0.26 16.94
CA ARG A 329 -0.04 -0.79 18.20
C ARG A 329 1.50 -0.81 18.18
N ALA A 330 2.09 -1.08 17.01
CA ALA A 330 3.55 -1.04 16.83
C ALA A 330 4.14 0.35 17.07
N ASP A 331 3.44 1.42 16.67
CA ASP A 331 3.86 2.80 16.92
C ASP A 331 3.87 3.08 18.42
N LEU A 332 2.80 2.71 19.15
CA LEU A 332 2.73 2.88 20.60
C LEU A 332 3.83 2.11 21.32
N GLN A 333 4.10 0.86 20.92
CA GLN A 333 5.21 0.08 21.46
C GLN A 333 6.55 0.80 21.26
N ARG A 334 6.80 1.30 20.04
CA ARG A 334 8.05 2.01 19.74
C ARG A 334 8.18 3.31 20.53
N ILE A 335 7.10 4.09 20.67
CA ILE A 335 7.09 5.33 21.44
C ILE A 335 7.40 5.05 22.92
N VAL A 336 6.70 4.10 23.54
CA VAL A 336 6.88 3.74 24.96
C VAL A 336 8.31 3.28 25.22
N THR A 337 8.84 2.41 24.35
CA THR A 337 10.20 1.89 24.48
C THR A 337 11.24 3.01 24.36
N SER A 338 11.10 3.92 23.37
CA SER A 338 12.02 5.05 23.20
C SER A 338 12.02 5.99 24.41
N VAL A 339 10.84 6.29 24.96
CA VAL A 339 10.73 7.12 26.18
C VAL A 339 11.39 6.45 27.38
N ARG A 340 11.18 5.13 27.59
CA ARG A 340 11.82 4.38 28.67
C ARG A 340 13.35 4.40 28.56
N GLU A 341 13.89 4.27 27.36
CA GLU A 341 15.34 4.22 27.12
C GLU A 341 15.99 5.59 27.05
N GLY A 342 15.21 6.66 27.09
CA GLY A 342 15.71 8.02 26.93
C GLY A 342 16.27 8.29 25.53
N GLU A 343 15.79 7.53 24.54
CA GLU A 343 16.12 7.73 23.13
C GLU A 343 15.42 8.96 22.55
N PRO A 344 15.92 9.51 21.42
CA PRO A 344 15.19 10.53 20.67
C PRO A 344 13.78 10.07 20.28
N GLU A 345 12.89 11.03 20.05
CA GLU A 345 11.53 10.77 19.57
C GLU A 345 11.56 9.90 18.30
N PRO A 346 10.85 8.75 18.28
CA PRO A 346 10.92 7.84 17.18
C PRO A 346 10.13 8.36 15.97
N GLU A 347 10.64 8.07 14.76
CA GLU A 347 9.95 8.36 13.51
C GLU A 347 8.81 7.37 13.28
N VAL A 348 7.66 7.61 13.91
CA VAL A 348 6.44 6.81 13.76
C VAL A 348 5.26 7.69 13.33
N ARG A 349 4.30 7.11 12.59
CA ARG A 349 3.16 7.84 12.03
C ARG A 349 2.35 8.59 13.09
N THR A 350 2.15 8.00 14.26
CA THR A 350 1.38 8.58 15.37
C THR A 350 1.95 9.92 15.88
N LEU A 351 3.24 10.19 15.68
CA LEU A 351 3.91 11.43 16.07
C LEU A 351 4.13 12.41 14.89
N GLN A 352 3.49 12.21 13.76
CA GLN A 352 3.67 13.04 12.56
C GLN A 352 2.34 13.64 12.08
N GLY A 353 2.44 14.82 11.43
CA GLY A 353 1.34 15.50 10.78
C GLY A 353 0.10 15.63 11.67
N TRP A 354 -1.07 15.46 11.08
CA TRP A 354 -2.36 15.57 11.75
C TRP A 354 -2.53 14.60 12.95
N ARG A 355 -1.85 13.45 12.95
CA ARG A 355 -1.90 12.49 14.07
C ARG A 355 -1.24 13.05 15.32
N ARG A 356 -0.15 13.80 15.15
CA ARG A 356 0.50 14.49 16.23
C ARG A 356 -0.44 15.50 16.89
N GLU A 357 -1.18 16.25 16.08
CA GLU A 357 -2.16 17.24 16.58
C GLU A 357 -3.32 16.57 17.32
N VAL A 358 -3.82 15.44 16.81
CA VAL A 358 -4.97 14.74 17.41
C VAL A 358 -4.62 14.04 18.72
N VAL A 359 -3.43 13.41 18.80
CA VAL A 359 -3.08 12.57 19.97
C VAL A 359 -1.58 12.52 20.29
N GLY A 360 -0.70 12.74 19.32
CA GLY A 360 0.73 12.48 19.48
C GLY A 360 1.37 13.32 20.60
N GLU A 361 1.06 14.62 20.67
CA GLU A 361 1.54 15.51 21.73
C GLU A 361 1.02 15.06 23.10
N GLU A 362 -0.27 14.76 23.20
CA GLU A 362 -0.87 14.31 24.45
C GLU A 362 -0.31 12.95 24.92
N LEU A 363 0.01 12.08 23.97
CA LEU A 363 0.65 10.80 24.27
C LEU A 363 2.04 10.99 24.87
N LEU A 364 2.85 11.90 24.32
CA LEU A 364 4.17 12.24 24.87
C LEU A 364 4.04 12.90 26.26
N GLU A 365 3.04 13.76 26.47
CA GLU A 365 2.76 14.37 27.77
C GLU A 365 2.32 13.31 28.80
N LEU A 366 1.48 12.36 28.42
CA LEU A 366 1.08 11.23 29.27
C LEU A 366 2.31 10.41 29.70
N LEU A 367 3.17 10.04 28.75
CA LEU A 367 4.36 9.23 29.02
C LEU A 367 5.42 9.97 29.85
N SER A 368 5.45 11.30 29.81
CA SER A 368 6.31 12.13 30.67
C SER A 368 5.69 12.49 32.01
N GLY A 369 4.49 11.99 32.34
CA GLY A 369 3.79 12.27 33.59
C GLY A 369 3.15 13.65 33.68
N ARG A 370 3.13 14.43 32.58
CA ARG A 370 2.47 15.75 32.54
C ARG A 370 0.96 15.67 32.31
N ARG A 371 0.45 14.50 31.95
CA ARG A 371 -0.99 14.20 31.84
C ARG A 371 -1.36 12.97 32.62
N THR A 372 -2.63 12.91 33.05
CA THR A 372 -3.23 11.77 33.73
C THR A 372 -4.51 11.34 33.05
N LEU A 373 -4.80 10.04 33.14
CA LEU A 373 -6.08 9.45 32.73
C LEU A 373 -6.82 8.97 33.96
N ARG A 374 -8.10 9.24 34.03
CA ARG A 374 -9.01 8.70 35.05
C ARG A 374 -10.36 8.32 34.45
N VAL A 375 -11.09 7.45 35.13
CA VAL A 375 -12.47 7.17 34.77
C VAL A 375 -13.36 8.20 35.47
N GLY A 376 -14.09 8.99 34.68
CA GLY A 376 -15.03 9.97 35.17
C GLY A 376 -16.35 9.35 35.67
N PRO A 377 -17.23 10.18 36.26
CA PRO A 377 -18.51 9.72 36.80
C PRO A 377 -19.47 9.15 35.75
N ASP A 378 -19.31 9.55 34.50
CA ASP A 378 -20.05 9.07 33.33
C ASP A 378 -19.45 7.81 32.68
N HIS A 379 -18.49 7.16 33.36
CA HIS A 379 -17.74 6.01 32.87
C HIS A 379 -16.92 6.27 31.59
N ARG A 380 -16.58 7.54 31.32
CA ARG A 380 -15.67 7.92 30.21
C ARG A 380 -14.28 8.20 30.75
N VAL A 381 -13.30 8.10 29.83
CA VAL A 381 -11.93 8.48 30.14
C VAL A 381 -11.84 10.01 30.16
N GLU A 382 -11.47 10.57 31.29
CA GLU A 382 -11.13 11.97 31.45
C GLU A 382 -9.61 12.16 31.40
N ILE A 383 -9.18 13.18 30.67
CA ILE A 383 -7.79 13.51 30.47
C ILE A 383 -7.53 14.86 31.11
N SER A 384 -6.57 14.95 32.02
CA SER A 384 -6.22 16.19 32.72
C SER A 384 -4.72 16.41 32.79
N SER A 385 -4.29 17.66 32.88
CA SER A 385 -2.90 18.00 33.16
C SER A 385 -2.55 17.58 34.59
N SER A 386 -1.35 17.04 34.76
CA SER A 386 -0.78 16.85 36.11
C SER A 386 -0.45 18.24 36.69
N GLU A 387 -0.87 18.51 37.93
CA GLU A 387 -0.47 19.73 38.65
C GLU A 387 1.02 19.71 38.99
#